data_c4c44c64d5e667a09672715b55ff02d7
#
_entry.id   c4c44c64d5e667a09672715b55ff02d7
#
_cell.length_a   1.000
_cell.length_b   1.000
_cell.length_c   1.000
_cell.angle_alpha   90.00
_cell.angle_beta   90.00
_cell.angle_gamma   90.00
#
_symmetry.space_group_name_H-M   'P 1'
#
loop_
_entity.id
_entity.type
_entity.pdbx_description
1 polymer ?
#
loop_
_entity_poly.entity_id
_entity_poly.type
_entity_poly.pdbx_seq_one_letter_code
_entity_poly.pdbx_strand_id
1 'polypeptide(L)'
;MKKQIGKNLMQKWKNKIRVRLSALDKKKLVLTNIPYILTAFYTNRASFLYRNSLGEDIGNKLLYAMEHADRILTGLQPSFNWRDMLTGIVAAVILKLLVWQKQSDAKKLRKGIEYGSARWGNAEDIKPYMSEDPWMNIPLTATEALTMESRPKQPKYARNKNIVVIGGSGSGKTRFFVKPSVMQMNCSMVITDPKGTLIEECGKMLAKGPPKKDKNGNIMKDKSGKVVHEPYVIKVLNTINFSKSLHYNPFAYIRSEKDILKLVTTIIVNTKGEGEKASEYFWVKAEKLLYTALIAFIWYEGDEEEKNLNTLLDLLNESETREEDETYQNPVDMMFQELEERDPQHFAVRQYKKYKMAAGKTAKSILISCGARLAPFDIAELREIMSYDEMELDKIGDRKTALFLIMSDTDTTFNFVIAMLQSQLFNLLCDKADDEYGGRLPVHVRVIADEFANIGQIPQFDKLIATIRSREISASIILQSQSQLKAMYKDSADTILGNCDTTLFLGGKEKTTLKEMSELLGKETIDLYNTSETRSNQKSFGLNYQKTGKQLMTEDEIAVMDGGKCILQIRGARPFFSDKYDITKHKNYRLLADENEKNRYKVEKELNPQYTPKSEEEVEVIHVELSE
;
A
#
# COMPACT_ATOMS: atom_id res chain seq x y z
N MET A 1 36.93 40.10 -17.33
CA MET A 1 35.78 39.30 -16.81
C MET A 1 34.49 39.49 -17.63
N LYS A 2 34.04 40.71 -17.97
CA LYS A 2 32.79 40.94 -18.78
C LYS A 2 32.79 40.33 -20.20
N LYS A 3 33.94 40.30 -20.93
CA LYS A 3 34.02 39.68 -22.28
C LYS A 3 33.92 38.14 -22.29
N GLN A 4 34.28 37.47 -21.18
CA GLN A 4 34.22 36.02 -21.06
C GLN A 4 32.78 35.54 -20.77
N ILE A 5 32.00 36.32 -20.01
CA ILE A 5 30.58 36.04 -19.71
C ILE A 5 29.70 36.14 -20.95
N GLY A 6 29.97 37.14 -21.80
CA GLY A 6 29.23 37.30 -23.07
C GLY A 6 29.45 36.17 -24.07
N LYS A 7 30.69 35.63 -24.17
CA LYS A 7 31.01 34.48 -25.01
C LYS A 7 30.33 33.21 -24.54
N ASN A 8 30.29 32.96 -23.22
CA ASN A 8 29.62 31.81 -22.67
C ASN A 8 28.08 31.84 -22.80
N LEU A 9 27.47 33.01 -22.70
CA LEU A 9 26.03 33.18 -22.94
C LEU A 9 25.68 32.96 -24.43
N MET A 10 26.49 33.50 -25.34
CA MET A 10 26.29 33.30 -26.79
C MET A 10 26.51 31.83 -27.20
N GLN A 11 27.46 31.13 -26.58
CA GLN A 11 27.68 29.69 -26.79
C GLN A 11 26.52 28.83 -26.26
N LYS A 12 25.99 29.16 -25.08
CA LYS A 12 24.78 28.52 -24.54
C LYS A 12 23.55 28.77 -25.41
N TRP A 13 23.40 29.97 -25.98
CA TRP A 13 22.33 30.30 -26.91
C TRP A 13 22.46 29.53 -28.23
N LYS A 14 23.64 29.48 -28.80
CA LYS A 14 23.92 28.69 -30.03
C LYS A 14 23.64 27.20 -29.84
N ASN A 15 24.04 26.61 -28.67
CA ASN A 15 23.75 25.21 -28.37
C ASN A 15 22.24 24.97 -28.16
N LYS A 16 21.53 25.89 -27.51
CA LYS A 16 20.07 25.79 -27.32
C LYS A 16 19.29 25.88 -28.64
N ILE A 17 19.76 26.71 -29.57
CA ILE A 17 19.21 26.81 -30.93
C ILE A 17 19.53 25.53 -31.73
N ARG A 18 20.76 25.02 -31.64
CA ARG A 18 21.18 23.81 -32.36
C ARG A 18 20.40 22.56 -31.92
N VAL A 19 20.15 22.41 -30.62
CA VAL A 19 19.31 21.32 -30.07
C VAL A 19 17.84 21.49 -30.49
N ARG A 20 17.31 22.71 -30.55
CA ARG A 20 15.95 22.96 -31.07
C ARG A 20 15.81 22.70 -32.56
N LEU A 21 16.83 23.03 -33.36
CA LEU A 21 16.83 22.78 -34.80
C LEU A 21 17.01 21.29 -35.15
N SER A 22 17.77 20.53 -34.35
CA SER A 22 17.93 19.08 -34.55
C SER A 22 16.70 18.27 -34.15
N ALA A 23 15.84 18.82 -33.31
CA ALA A 23 14.56 18.20 -32.89
C ALA A 23 13.37 18.52 -33.81
N LEU A 24 13.57 19.37 -34.85
CA LEU A 24 12.53 19.73 -35.81
C LEU A 24 12.41 18.65 -36.90
N ASP A 25 11.28 17.98 -36.92
CA ASP A 25 10.91 17.09 -38.02
C ASP A 25 10.78 17.89 -39.33
N LYS A 26 11.81 17.80 -40.16
CA LYS A 26 11.91 18.56 -41.45
C LYS A 26 10.70 18.32 -42.35
N LYS A 27 10.14 17.09 -42.35
CA LYS A 27 8.94 16.78 -43.15
C LYS A 27 7.72 17.53 -42.63
N LYS A 28 7.54 17.61 -41.32
CA LYS A 28 6.44 18.33 -40.68
C LYS A 28 6.57 19.85 -40.92
N LEU A 29 7.80 20.40 -40.88
CA LEU A 29 8.06 21.81 -41.13
C LEU A 29 7.72 22.20 -42.58
N VAL A 30 8.07 21.41 -43.57
CA VAL A 30 7.74 21.65 -44.98
C VAL A 30 6.23 21.58 -45.19
N LEU A 31 5.58 20.49 -44.75
CA LEU A 31 4.14 20.27 -44.90
C LEU A 31 3.28 21.39 -44.29
N THR A 32 3.66 21.90 -43.11
CA THR A 32 2.91 22.97 -42.43
C THR A 32 3.10 24.35 -43.10
N ASN A 33 4.15 24.55 -43.90
CA ASN A 33 4.38 25.82 -44.58
C ASN A 33 3.94 25.84 -46.06
N ILE A 34 3.53 24.70 -46.64
CA ILE A 34 3.02 24.64 -48.04
C ILE A 34 1.94 25.69 -48.34
N PRO A 35 0.88 25.86 -47.49
CA PRO A 35 -0.17 26.86 -47.79
C PRO A 35 0.38 28.30 -47.89
N TYR A 36 1.34 28.64 -47.05
CA TYR A 36 1.93 30.00 -47.05
C TYR A 36 2.83 30.22 -48.27
N ILE A 37 3.57 29.19 -48.70
CA ILE A 37 4.40 29.23 -49.91
C ILE A 37 3.51 29.37 -51.15
N LEU A 38 2.41 28.62 -51.22
CA LEU A 38 1.43 28.72 -52.30
C LEU A 38 0.79 30.12 -52.34
N THR A 39 0.41 30.65 -51.18
CA THR A 39 -0.13 32.03 -51.10
C THR A 39 0.88 33.05 -51.59
N ALA A 40 2.13 32.96 -51.17
CA ALA A 40 3.19 33.84 -51.63
C ALA A 40 3.35 33.75 -53.15
N PHE A 41 3.36 32.56 -53.71
CA PHE A 41 3.50 32.31 -55.14
C PHE A 41 2.34 32.88 -55.96
N TYR A 42 1.10 32.59 -55.61
CA TYR A 42 -0.05 33.07 -56.37
C TYR A 42 -0.26 34.58 -56.22
N THR A 43 0.02 35.15 -55.05
CA THR A 43 -0.07 36.61 -54.86
C THR A 43 1.05 37.36 -55.60
N ASN A 44 2.25 36.80 -55.69
CA ASN A 44 3.32 37.33 -56.53
C ASN A 44 2.91 37.41 -58.01
N ARG A 45 2.28 36.37 -58.51
CA ARG A 45 1.78 36.31 -59.89
C ARG A 45 0.61 37.24 -60.13
N ALA A 46 -0.31 37.38 -59.17
CA ALA A 46 -1.38 38.38 -59.25
C ALA A 46 -0.82 39.81 -59.32
N SER A 47 0.20 40.14 -58.52
CA SER A 47 0.92 41.39 -58.53
C SER A 47 1.62 41.66 -59.88
N PHE A 48 2.21 40.60 -60.46
CA PHE A 48 2.82 40.68 -61.77
C PHE A 48 1.79 41.02 -62.87
N LEU A 49 0.65 40.36 -62.89
CA LEU A 49 -0.43 40.66 -63.85
C LEU A 49 -1.00 42.07 -63.65
N TYR A 50 -1.23 42.47 -62.41
CA TYR A 50 -1.68 43.81 -62.06
C TYR A 50 -0.72 44.87 -62.52
N ARG A 51 0.59 44.70 -62.36
CA ARG A 51 1.63 45.67 -62.78
C ARG A 51 1.77 45.75 -64.27
N ASN A 52 1.58 44.69 -65.04
CA ASN A 52 1.70 44.63 -66.50
C ASN A 52 0.37 44.81 -67.21
N SER A 53 -0.68 45.18 -66.53
CA SER A 53 -1.98 45.49 -67.15
C SER A 53 -1.93 46.81 -67.95
N LEU A 54 -2.67 46.91 -69.05
CA LEU A 54 -2.72 48.06 -69.98
C LEU A 54 -3.64 49.20 -69.54
N GLY A 55 -4.04 49.28 -68.27
CA GLY A 55 -4.91 50.35 -67.78
C GLY A 55 -4.17 51.37 -66.94
N GLU A 56 -4.61 52.63 -66.99
CA GLU A 56 -4.03 53.71 -66.15
C GLU A 56 -4.69 53.79 -64.76
N ASP A 57 -5.94 53.35 -64.65
CA ASP A 57 -6.72 53.43 -63.43
C ASP A 57 -6.68 52.10 -62.61
N ILE A 58 -6.74 52.21 -61.27
CA ILE A 58 -6.67 51.10 -60.35
C ILE A 58 -7.78 50.08 -60.61
N GLY A 59 -9.00 50.53 -60.94
CA GLY A 59 -10.13 49.70 -61.26
C GLY A 59 -9.92 48.82 -62.47
N ASN A 60 -9.42 49.42 -63.60
CA ASN A 60 -9.15 48.67 -64.81
C ASN A 60 -8.00 47.64 -64.64
N LYS A 61 -7.00 47.98 -63.84
CA LYS A 61 -5.91 47.02 -63.48
C LYS A 61 -6.40 45.83 -62.69
N LEU A 62 -7.32 46.04 -61.77
CA LEU A 62 -7.94 44.95 -60.99
C LEU A 62 -8.83 44.10 -61.88
N LEU A 63 -9.67 44.73 -62.75
CA LEU A 63 -10.51 43.99 -63.66
C LEU A 63 -9.68 43.13 -64.64
N TYR A 64 -8.60 43.67 -65.19
CA TYR A 64 -7.70 42.87 -66.03
C TYR A 64 -7.07 41.69 -65.31
N ALA A 65 -6.66 41.84 -64.04
CA ALA A 65 -6.11 40.75 -63.26
C ALA A 65 -7.16 39.69 -62.90
N MET A 66 -8.42 40.11 -62.77
CA MET A 66 -9.54 39.17 -62.52
C MET A 66 -9.94 38.43 -63.79
N GLU A 67 -10.04 39.10 -64.95
CA GLU A 67 -10.34 38.48 -66.24
C GLU A 67 -9.28 37.47 -66.68
N HIS A 68 -8.03 37.67 -66.26
CA HIS A 68 -6.93 36.76 -66.57
C HIS A 68 -6.49 35.93 -65.38
N ALA A 69 -7.43 35.63 -64.47
CA ALA A 69 -7.19 34.78 -63.27
C ALA A 69 -6.69 33.38 -63.61
N ASP A 70 -7.05 32.84 -64.75
CA ASP A 70 -6.54 31.60 -65.32
C ASP A 70 -5.03 31.59 -65.43
N ARG A 71 -4.42 32.72 -65.89
CA ARG A 71 -2.97 32.86 -65.98
C ARG A 71 -2.26 32.92 -64.63
N ILE A 72 -2.94 33.36 -63.58
CA ILE A 72 -2.42 33.28 -62.20
C ILE A 72 -2.28 31.82 -61.78
N LEU A 73 -3.28 30.99 -62.08
CA LEU A 73 -3.35 29.59 -61.64
C LEU A 73 -2.50 28.63 -62.50
N THR A 74 -2.46 28.86 -63.83
CA THR A 74 -1.80 27.94 -64.78
C THR A 74 -0.31 28.22 -64.99
N GLY A 75 0.17 29.39 -64.68
CA GLY A 75 1.58 29.72 -64.87
C GLY A 75 2.49 29.15 -63.79
N LEU A 76 3.62 28.60 -64.19
CA LEU A 76 4.58 27.93 -63.28
C LEU A 76 5.76 28.79 -62.83
N GLN A 77 5.94 30.00 -63.43
CA GLN A 77 7.10 30.88 -63.12
C GLN A 77 6.70 32.08 -62.25
N PRO A 78 7.36 32.33 -61.11
CA PRO A 78 7.16 33.51 -60.30
C PRO A 78 7.83 34.74 -60.97
N SER A 79 7.33 35.95 -60.68
CA SER A 79 7.99 37.19 -61.04
C SER A 79 9.16 37.46 -60.06
N PHE A 80 10.34 37.73 -60.60
CA PHE A 80 11.52 38.16 -59.83
C PHE A 80 11.61 39.66 -59.57
N ASN A 81 10.56 40.42 -59.95
CA ASN A 81 10.53 41.86 -59.62
C ASN A 81 10.34 41.99 -58.08
N TRP A 82 11.14 42.89 -57.48
CA TRP A 82 11.13 43.07 -56.03
C TRP A 82 9.77 43.47 -55.46
N ARG A 83 8.95 44.26 -56.22
CA ARG A 83 7.58 44.62 -55.79
C ARG A 83 6.65 43.44 -55.76
N ASP A 84 6.70 42.56 -56.73
CA ASP A 84 5.87 41.35 -56.80
C ASP A 84 6.30 40.33 -55.76
N MET A 85 7.60 40.23 -55.48
CA MET A 85 8.12 39.39 -54.38
C MET A 85 7.68 39.90 -53.00
N LEU A 86 7.73 41.26 -52.82
CA LEU A 86 7.30 41.84 -51.56
C LEU A 86 5.82 41.61 -51.28
N THR A 87 4.94 41.80 -52.30
CA THR A 87 3.50 41.55 -52.15
C THR A 87 3.21 40.05 -51.79
N GLY A 88 3.91 39.12 -52.44
CA GLY A 88 3.81 37.70 -52.13
C GLY A 88 4.20 37.35 -50.67
N ILE A 89 5.34 37.89 -50.24
CA ILE A 89 5.83 37.70 -48.85
C ILE A 89 4.86 38.29 -47.83
N VAL A 90 4.39 39.52 -48.06
CA VAL A 90 3.44 40.21 -47.17
C VAL A 90 2.14 39.43 -47.05
N ALA A 91 1.58 38.95 -48.16
CA ALA A 91 0.37 38.11 -48.13
C ALA A 91 0.56 36.82 -47.35
N ALA A 92 1.70 36.12 -47.52
CA ALA A 92 2.01 34.93 -46.78
C ALA A 92 2.17 35.19 -45.26
N VAL A 93 2.81 36.33 -44.91
CA VAL A 93 2.96 36.76 -43.50
C VAL A 93 1.60 37.08 -42.90
N ILE A 94 0.74 37.84 -43.62
CA ILE A 94 -0.62 38.15 -43.15
C ILE A 94 -1.41 36.86 -42.93
N LEU A 95 -1.40 35.94 -43.87
CA LEU A 95 -2.09 34.65 -43.73
C LEU A 95 -1.54 33.86 -42.51
N LYS A 96 -0.24 33.86 -42.32
CA LYS A 96 0.39 33.18 -41.18
C LYS A 96 0.01 33.83 -39.85
N LEU A 97 -0.08 35.15 -39.79
CA LEU A 97 -0.53 35.87 -38.61
C LEU A 97 -2.01 35.61 -38.32
N LEU A 98 -2.88 35.59 -39.33
CA LEU A 98 -4.31 35.25 -39.18
C LEU A 98 -4.50 33.82 -38.68
N VAL A 99 -3.76 32.85 -39.23
CA VAL A 99 -3.80 31.46 -38.77
C VAL A 99 -3.24 31.35 -37.35
N TRP A 100 -2.16 32.07 -37.04
CA TRP A 100 -1.59 32.08 -35.68
C TRP A 100 -2.57 32.70 -34.68
N GLN A 101 -3.23 33.80 -34.99
CA GLN A 101 -4.26 34.41 -34.16
C GLN A 101 -5.42 33.45 -33.95
N LYS A 102 -5.94 32.84 -35.02
CA LYS A 102 -7.03 31.85 -34.91
C LYS A 102 -6.64 30.62 -34.09
N GLN A 103 -5.38 30.18 -34.16
CA GLN A 103 -4.87 29.09 -33.32
C GLN A 103 -4.65 29.53 -31.87
N SER A 104 -4.25 30.76 -31.62
CA SER A 104 -4.09 31.33 -30.29
C SER A 104 -5.43 31.53 -29.58
N ASP A 105 -6.44 31.98 -30.34
CA ASP A 105 -7.80 32.18 -29.84
C ASP A 105 -8.64 30.89 -29.87
N ALA A 106 -8.12 29.82 -30.47
CA ALA A 106 -8.78 28.52 -30.45
C ALA A 106 -8.88 28.03 -29.00
N LYS A 107 -10.09 28.10 -28.44
CA LYS A 107 -10.40 27.51 -27.15
C LYS A 107 -9.91 26.06 -27.17
N LYS A 108 -9.14 25.65 -26.15
CA LYS A 108 -8.69 24.25 -25.98
C LYS A 108 -9.90 23.39 -25.62
N LEU A 109 -10.72 23.09 -26.61
CA LEU A 109 -11.89 22.23 -26.44
C LEU A 109 -11.40 20.77 -26.33
N ARG A 110 -11.56 20.18 -25.16
CA ARG A 110 -11.30 18.75 -24.93
C ARG A 110 -12.58 17.97 -25.24
N LYS A 111 -12.86 17.73 -26.52
CA LYS A 111 -14.06 17.01 -26.95
C LYS A 111 -14.18 15.63 -26.28
N GLY A 112 -15.30 15.40 -25.59
CA GLY A 112 -15.61 14.14 -24.91
C GLY A 112 -14.96 13.94 -23.55
N ILE A 113 -14.16 14.91 -23.08
CA ILE A 113 -13.50 14.87 -21.76
C ILE A 113 -13.52 16.26 -21.08
N GLU A 114 -14.51 17.08 -21.41
CA GLU A 114 -14.64 18.45 -20.93
C GLU A 114 -14.78 18.54 -19.41
N TYR A 115 -15.55 17.60 -18.83
CA TYR A 115 -15.86 17.52 -17.39
C TYR A 115 -15.12 16.39 -16.66
N GLY A 116 -14.54 15.45 -17.40
CA GLY A 116 -13.78 14.35 -16.85
C GLY A 116 -13.45 13.30 -17.90
N SER A 117 -12.36 12.57 -17.66
CA SER A 117 -11.86 11.53 -18.57
C SER A 117 -11.86 10.14 -17.92
N ALA A 118 -12.62 9.97 -16.82
CA ALA A 118 -12.72 8.67 -16.16
C ALA A 118 -13.36 7.66 -17.11
N ARG A 119 -12.87 6.44 -17.06
CA ARG A 119 -13.42 5.27 -17.74
C ARG A 119 -12.95 4.02 -17.03
N TRP A 120 -13.67 2.95 -17.21
CA TRP A 120 -13.21 1.63 -16.75
C TRP A 120 -11.99 1.16 -17.53
N GLY A 121 -11.10 0.48 -16.85
CA GLY A 121 -9.93 -0.16 -17.42
C GLY A 121 -10.27 -1.39 -18.25
N ASN A 122 -9.36 -1.78 -19.11
CA ASN A 122 -9.43 -2.98 -19.94
C ASN A 122 -8.16 -3.82 -19.79
N ALA A 123 -8.09 -4.96 -20.49
CA ALA A 123 -6.96 -5.88 -20.43
C ALA A 123 -5.61 -5.25 -20.84
N GLU A 124 -5.60 -4.21 -21.68
CA GLU A 124 -4.38 -3.51 -22.08
C GLU A 124 -3.88 -2.59 -20.97
N ASP A 125 -4.79 -1.99 -20.18
CA ASP A 125 -4.45 -1.10 -19.08
C ASP A 125 -3.77 -1.85 -17.93
N ILE A 126 -4.13 -3.13 -17.67
CA ILE A 126 -3.55 -3.93 -16.58
C ILE A 126 -2.28 -4.68 -17.00
N LYS A 127 -2.16 -5.08 -18.26
CA LYS A 127 -1.05 -5.89 -18.78
C LYS A 127 0.34 -5.43 -18.34
N PRO A 128 0.68 -4.11 -18.30
CA PRO A 128 1.99 -3.64 -17.87
C PRO A 128 2.31 -3.87 -16.38
N TYR A 129 1.29 -4.18 -15.57
CA TYR A 129 1.40 -4.38 -14.12
C TYR A 129 1.38 -5.86 -13.72
N MET A 130 1.24 -6.76 -14.68
CA MET A 130 1.22 -8.20 -14.48
C MET A 130 2.54 -8.83 -14.95
N SER A 131 2.95 -9.91 -14.31
CA SER A 131 4.00 -10.80 -14.80
C SER A 131 3.43 -11.80 -15.80
N GLU A 132 4.25 -12.20 -16.78
CA GLU A 132 3.92 -13.27 -17.73
C GLU A 132 3.85 -14.65 -17.03
N ASP A 133 4.62 -14.85 -15.95
CA ASP A 133 4.49 -16.03 -15.08
C ASP A 133 3.31 -15.81 -14.11
N PRO A 134 2.20 -16.56 -14.22
CA PRO A 134 1.06 -16.41 -13.33
C PRO A 134 1.39 -16.61 -11.86
N TRP A 135 2.43 -17.41 -11.54
CA TRP A 135 2.86 -17.66 -10.16
C TRP A 135 3.55 -16.44 -9.53
N MET A 136 4.08 -15.54 -10.35
CA MET A 136 4.73 -14.30 -9.91
C MET A 136 3.75 -13.13 -9.82
N ASN A 137 2.47 -13.40 -9.68
CA ASN A 137 1.43 -12.38 -9.53
C ASN A 137 0.69 -12.53 -8.19
N ILE A 138 0.14 -11.43 -7.71
CA ILE A 138 -0.86 -11.37 -6.64
C ILE A 138 -2.22 -11.32 -7.31
N PRO A 139 -3.07 -12.34 -7.20
CA PRO A 139 -4.43 -12.30 -7.73
C PRO A 139 -5.25 -11.20 -7.03
N LEU A 140 -5.89 -10.33 -7.78
CA LEU A 140 -6.71 -9.24 -7.26
C LEU A 140 -8.19 -9.42 -7.62
N THR A 141 -8.45 -9.80 -8.86
CA THR A 141 -9.81 -10.06 -9.38
C THR A 141 -9.75 -11.26 -10.31
N ALA A 142 -10.84 -11.59 -10.97
CA ALA A 142 -10.86 -12.70 -11.93
C ALA A 142 -9.88 -12.53 -13.11
N THR A 143 -9.58 -11.29 -13.49
CA THR A 143 -8.78 -10.94 -14.67
C THR A 143 -7.56 -10.08 -14.37
N GLU A 144 -7.55 -9.34 -13.28
CA GLU A 144 -6.47 -8.43 -12.92
C GLU A 144 -5.61 -9.01 -11.79
N ALA A 145 -4.31 -8.80 -11.91
CA ALA A 145 -3.31 -9.20 -10.91
C ALA A 145 -2.17 -8.18 -10.85
N LEU A 146 -1.41 -8.19 -9.78
CA LEU A 146 -0.22 -7.36 -9.60
C LEU A 146 1.04 -8.21 -9.54
N THR A 147 2.04 -7.89 -10.35
CA THR A 147 3.31 -8.62 -10.36
C THR A 147 4.06 -8.52 -9.03
N MET A 148 4.68 -9.62 -8.62
CA MET A 148 5.64 -9.67 -7.50
C MET A 148 7.03 -9.12 -7.90
N GLU A 149 7.28 -8.87 -9.17
CA GLU A 149 8.54 -8.28 -9.62
C GLU A 149 8.67 -6.84 -9.10
N SER A 150 9.69 -6.59 -8.30
CA SER A 150 9.95 -5.27 -7.73
C SER A 150 10.63 -4.31 -8.71
N ARG A 151 11.26 -4.86 -9.76
CA ARG A 151 11.97 -4.10 -10.80
C ARG A 151 11.52 -4.53 -12.20
N PRO A 152 10.34 -4.11 -12.66
CA PRO A 152 9.89 -4.39 -14.01
C PRO A 152 10.81 -3.73 -15.05
N LYS A 153 10.87 -4.28 -16.25
CA LYS A 153 11.69 -3.77 -17.38
C LYS A 153 11.49 -2.26 -17.62
N GLN A 154 10.29 -1.74 -17.36
CA GLN A 154 9.96 -0.32 -17.43
C GLN A 154 9.65 0.22 -16.03
N PRO A 155 10.53 1.03 -15.40
CA PRO A 155 10.37 1.52 -14.03
C PRO A 155 9.08 2.32 -13.78
N LYS A 156 8.50 2.94 -14.81
CA LYS A 156 7.22 3.69 -14.71
C LYS A 156 6.04 2.81 -14.27
N TYR A 157 6.12 1.49 -14.47
CA TYR A 157 5.10 0.53 -14.05
C TYR A 157 5.40 -0.15 -12.72
N ALA A 158 6.55 0.17 -12.09
CA ALA A 158 6.86 -0.36 -10.77
C ALA A 158 5.86 0.16 -9.73
N ARG A 159 5.19 -0.76 -9.03
CA ARG A 159 4.26 -0.47 -7.93
C ARG A 159 4.77 -1.10 -6.65
N ASN A 160 4.42 -0.52 -5.51
CA ASN A 160 4.59 -1.25 -4.26
C ASN A 160 3.58 -2.40 -4.20
N LYS A 161 3.80 -3.34 -3.29
CA LYS A 161 2.92 -4.49 -3.10
C LYS A 161 2.00 -4.29 -1.88
N ASN A 162 1.96 -3.03 -1.36
CA ASN A 162 1.03 -2.68 -0.31
C ASN A 162 -0.37 -2.56 -0.92
N ILE A 163 -1.31 -3.27 -0.34
CA ILE A 163 -2.68 -3.41 -0.84
C ILE A 163 -3.65 -3.10 0.28
N VAL A 164 -4.63 -2.27 0.01
CA VAL A 164 -5.80 -2.11 0.88
C VAL A 164 -6.96 -2.91 0.31
N VAL A 165 -7.52 -3.79 1.11
CA VAL A 165 -8.73 -4.54 0.76
C VAL A 165 -9.85 -4.09 1.66
N ILE A 166 -10.95 -3.60 1.09
CA ILE A 166 -12.09 -3.11 1.83
C ILE A 166 -13.31 -3.93 1.48
N GLY A 167 -13.97 -4.46 2.50
CA GLY A 167 -15.19 -5.21 2.28
C GLY A 167 -15.96 -5.45 3.57
N GLY A 168 -17.24 -5.16 3.59
CA GLY A 168 -18.12 -5.39 4.72
C GLY A 168 -18.11 -6.85 5.21
N SER A 169 -18.78 -7.13 6.33
CA SER A 169 -18.96 -8.50 6.79
C SER A 169 -19.66 -9.33 5.72
N GLY A 170 -19.18 -10.55 5.47
CA GLY A 170 -19.73 -11.43 4.43
C GLY A 170 -19.35 -11.08 2.99
N SER A 171 -18.54 -10.03 2.73
CA SER A 171 -18.08 -9.68 1.37
C SER A 171 -17.11 -10.69 0.75
N GLY A 172 -16.60 -11.63 1.56
CA GLY A 172 -15.73 -12.71 1.13
C GLY A 172 -14.24 -12.32 1.06
N LYS A 173 -13.76 -11.37 1.89
CA LYS A 173 -12.36 -10.93 1.95
C LYS A 173 -11.39 -12.12 1.99
N THR A 174 -11.58 -13.03 2.91
CA THR A 174 -10.73 -14.22 3.07
C THR A 174 -10.80 -15.13 1.83
N ARG A 175 -12.01 -15.39 1.30
CA ARG A 175 -12.23 -16.27 0.14
C ARG A 175 -11.67 -15.70 -1.17
N PHE A 176 -11.91 -14.41 -1.44
CA PHE A 176 -11.60 -13.81 -2.75
C PHE A 176 -10.22 -13.14 -2.82
N PHE A 177 -9.58 -12.88 -1.67
CA PHE A 177 -8.26 -12.24 -1.64
C PHE A 177 -7.22 -13.00 -0.81
N VAL A 178 -7.50 -13.35 0.47
CA VAL A 178 -6.50 -13.96 1.35
C VAL A 178 -6.10 -15.35 0.84
N LYS A 179 -7.06 -16.25 0.67
CA LYS A 179 -6.79 -17.63 0.19
C LYS A 179 -6.10 -17.63 -1.19
N PRO A 180 -6.56 -16.89 -2.22
CA PRO A 180 -5.83 -16.81 -3.49
C PRO A 180 -4.39 -16.33 -3.33
N SER A 181 -4.14 -15.36 -2.44
CA SER A 181 -2.79 -14.86 -2.15
C SER A 181 -1.90 -15.93 -1.50
N VAL A 182 -2.44 -16.70 -0.55
CA VAL A 182 -1.73 -17.80 0.11
C VAL A 182 -1.44 -18.95 -0.88
N MET A 183 -2.40 -19.28 -1.73
CA MET A 183 -2.26 -20.34 -2.74
C MET A 183 -1.17 -20.07 -3.77
N GLN A 184 -0.73 -18.83 -3.97
CA GLN A 184 0.37 -18.50 -4.88
C GLN A 184 1.72 -19.04 -4.40
N MET A 185 1.95 -19.16 -3.11
CA MET A 185 3.19 -19.71 -2.53
C MET A 185 4.48 -19.08 -3.10
N ASN A 186 4.44 -17.78 -3.42
CA ASN A 186 5.53 -17.09 -4.13
C ASN A 186 6.45 -16.25 -3.23
N CYS A 187 6.16 -16.17 -1.93
CA CYS A 187 6.89 -15.34 -0.94
C CYS A 187 6.73 -15.95 0.46
N SER A 188 7.49 -15.45 1.43
CA SER A 188 7.17 -15.67 2.86
C SER A 188 5.93 -14.88 3.24
N MET A 189 5.12 -15.43 4.14
CA MET A 189 3.84 -14.85 4.52
C MET A 189 3.70 -14.77 6.03
N VAL A 190 3.22 -13.63 6.52
CA VAL A 190 2.74 -13.45 7.89
C VAL A 190 1.26 -13.14 7.80
N ILE A 191 0.43 -14.00 8.34
CA ILE A 191 -1.01 -14.02 8.08
C ILE A 191 -1.75 -13.91 9.40
N THR A 192 -2.59 -12.89 9.57
CA THR A 192 -3.56 -12.93 10.68
C THR A 192 -4.74 -13.80 10.30
N ASP A 193 -5.13 -14.68 11.19
CA ASP A 193 -6.21 -15.65 11.00
C ASP A 193 -7.22 -15.53 12.15
N PRO A 194 -8.28 -14.71 12.00
CA PRO A 194 -9.20 -14.37 13.08
C PRO A 194 -9.98 -15.55 13.68
N LYS A 195 -9.91 -16.73 13.06
CA LYS A 195 -10.66 -17.92 13.50
C LYS A 195 -9.79 -19.18 13.58
N GLY A 196 -8.55 -19.12 13.13
CA GLY A 196 -7.70 -20.31 13.01
C GLY A 196 -8.09 -21.26 11.88
N THR A 197 -9.06 -20.87 11.04
CA THR A 197 -9.54 -21.75 9.95
C THR A 197 -8.62 -21.75 8.75
N LEU A 198 -7.92 -20.65 8.51
CA LEU A 198 -7.07 -20.50 7.33
C LEU A 198 -5.86 -21.44 7.36
N ILE A 199 -5.24 -21.61 8.53
CA ILE A 199 -4.15 -22.58 8.69
C ILE A 199 -4.64 -24.00 8.48
N GLU A 200 -5.80 -24.37 9.03
CA GLU A 200 -6.38 -25.71 8.83
C GLU A 200 -6.63 -26.01 7.35
N GLU A 201 -7.12 -25.02 6.62
CA GLU A 201 -7.48 -25.16 5.20
C GLU A 201 -6.26 -25.14 4.26
N CYS A 202 -5.24 -24.34 4.55
CA CYS A 202 -4.09 -24.10 3.66
C CYS A 202 -2.78 -24.76 4.15
N GLY A 203 -2.67 -25.10 5.42
CA GLY A 203 -1.40 -25.52 6.05
C GLY A 203 -0.77 -26.74 5.38
N LYS A 204 -1.55 -27.76 5.02
CA LYS A 204 -1.02 -28.96 4.34
C LYS A 204 -0.46 -28.65 2.94
N MET A 205 -1.08 -27.73 2.22
CA MET A 205 -0.55 -27.23 0.94
C MET A 205 0.81 -26.54 1.14
N LEU A 206 0.93 -25.68 2.16
CA LEU A 206 2.15 -24.97 2.49
C LEU A 206 3.26 -25.91 3.00
N ALA A 207 2.91 -26.91 3.84
CA ALA A 207 3.86 -27.94 4.29
C ALA A 207 4.41 -28.76 3.14
N LYS A 208 3.62 -28.99 2.08
CA LYS A 208 4.10 -29.58 0.83
C LYS A 208 4.99 -28.61 0.03
N GLY A 209 4.60 -27.37 -0.04
CA GLY A 209 5.28 -26.28 -0.79
C GLY A 209 5.13 -26.36 -2.31
N PRO A 210 5.59 -25.30 -3.01
CA PRO A 210 5.58 -25.25 -4.47
C PRO A 210 6.64 -26.20 -5.07
N PRO A 211 6.51 -26.58 -6.36
CA PRO A 211 7.56 -27.27 -7.07
C PRO A 211 8.87 -26.46 -7.07
N LYS A 212 9.96 -27.10 -6.67
CA LYS A 212 11.29 -26.48 -6.70
C LYS A 212 11.73 -26.29 -8.16
N LYS A 213 12.21 -25.09 -8.48
CA LYS A 213 12.73 -24.75 -9.81
C LYS A 213 14.26 -24.64 -9.77
N ASP A 214 14.91 -25.05 -10.84
CA ASP A 214 16.34 -24.83 -11.05
C ASP A 214 16.63 -23.35 -11.44
N LYS A 215 17.92 -23.01 -11.64
CA LYS A 215 18.35 -21.65 -12.03
C LYS A 215 17.78 -21.21 -13.41
N ASN A 216 17.32 -22.15 -14.22
CA ASN A 216 16.73 -21.91 -15.54
C ASN A 216 15.19 -21.85 -15.48
N GLY A 217 14.58 -22.01 -14.30
CA GLY A 217 13.14 -22.01 -14.11
C GLY A 217 12.44 -23.37 -14.35
N ASN A 218 13.17 -24.44 -14.65
CA ASN A 218 12.59 -25.76 -14.86
C ASN A 218 12.29 -26.46 -13.54
N ILE A 219 11.19 -27.23 -13.49
CA ILE A 219 10.80 -28.00 -12.31
C ILE A 219 11.82 -29.13 -12.07
N MET A 220 12.41 -29.15 -10.88
CA MET A 220 13.33 -30.20 -10.45
C MET A 220 12.60 -31.50 -10.16
N LYS A 221 13.19 -32.61 -10.63
CA LYS A 221 12.73 -33.95 -10.31
C LYS A 221 13.85 -34.73 -9.62
N ASP A 222 13.46 -35.63 -8.72
CA ASP A 222 14.38 -36.53 -8.06
C ASP A 222 14.82 -37.69 -9.01
N LYS A 223 15.67 -38.58 -8.52
CA LYS A 223 16.16 -39.75 -9.27
C LYS A 223 15.05 -40.72 -9.72
N SER A 224 13.87 -40.65 -9.08
CA SER A 224 12.68 -41.46 -9.41
C SER A 224 11.72 -40.75 -10.39
N GLY A 225 12.07 -39.54 -10.85
CA GLY A 225 11.24 -38.73 -11.73
C GLY A 225 10.11 -37.95 -11.00
N LYS A 226 10.05 -38.01 -9.68
CA LYS A 226 9.06 -37.33 -8.87
C LYS A 226 9.46 -35.85 -8.68
N VAL A 227 8.48 -34.96 -8.73
CA VAL A 227 8.70 -33.52 -8.51
C VAL A 227 9.21 -33.24 -7.09
N VAL A 228 10.32 -32.53 -7.01
CA VAL A 228 10.86 -32.05 -5.73
C VAL A 228 10.09 -30.77 -5.34
N HIS A 229 9.64 -30.70 -4.11
CA HIS A 229 8.92 -29.56 -3.55
C HIS A 229 9.82 -28.77 -2.59
N GLU A 230 9.51 -27.50 -2.38
CA GLU A 230 10.16 -26.61 -1.42
C GLU A 230 9.15 -26.27 -0.31
N PRO A 231 9.14 -27.01 0.82
CA PRO A 231 8.19 -26.82 1.89
C PRO A 231 8.37 -25.48 2.57
N TYR A 232 7.26 -24.91 3.07
CA TYR A 232 7.30 -23.78 3.98
C TYR A 232 7.64 -24.21 5.40
N VAL A 233 8.41 -23.39 6.09
CA VAL A 233 8.48 -23.46 7.57
C VAL A 233 7.18 -22.84 8.10
N ILE A 234 6.37 -23.63 8.78
CA ILE A 234 5.10 -23.15 9.35
C ILE A 234 5.33 -22.81 10.81
N LYS A 235 4.95 -21.58 11.19
CA LYS A 235 4.96 -21.08 12.55
C LYS A 235 3.56 -20.61 12.93
N VAL A 236 3.18 -20.77 14.20
CA VAL A 236 1.85 -20.45 14.71
C VAL A 236 1.96 -19.75 16.05
N LEU A 237 1.41 -18.55 16.15
CA LEU A 237 1.09 -17.90 17.42
C LEU A 237 -0.43 -17.90 17.56
N ASN A 238 -0.95 -18.55 18.58
CA ASN A 238 -2.38 -18.70 18.79
C ASN A 238 -2.79 -18.11 20.13
N THR A 239 -3.50 -16.96 20.08
CA THR A 239 -4.00 -16.28 21.28
C THR A 239 -5.44 -16.67 21.65
N ILE A 240 -6.06 -17.57 20.87
CA ILE A 240 -7.38 -18.15 21.22
C ILE A 240 -7.20 -19.43 22.03
N ASN A 241 -6.25 -20.26 21.63
CA ASN A 241 -5.93 -21.52 22.29
C ASN A 241 -4.42 -21.67 22.40
N PHE A 242 -3.88 -21.32 23.55
CA PHE A 242 -2.44 -21.29 23.82
C PHE A 242 -1.78 -22.67 23.68
N SER A 243 -2.50 -23.76 23.93
CA SER A 243 -1.96 -25.11 23.74
C SER A 243 -1.63 -25.48 22.30
N LYS A 244 -2.14 -24.71 21.34
CA LYS A 244 -1.88 -24.84 19.90
C LYS A 244 -0.93 -23.76 19.38
N SER A 245 -0.14 -23.13 20.24
CA SER A 245 0.78 -22.05 19.93
C SER A 245 2.22 -22.51 20.08
N LEU A 246 3.10 -21.95 19.26
CA LEU A 246 4.53 -21.90 19.54
C LEU A 246 4.82 -20.74 20.49
N HIS A 247 5.98 -20.80 21.15
CA HIS A 247 6.43 -19.78 22.09
C HIS A 247 6.96 -18.55 21.36
N TYR A 248 6.64 -17.39 21.93
CA TYR A 248 7.11 -16.09 21.46
C TYR A 248 7.64 -15.27 22.62
N ASN A 249 8.92 -15.02 22.64
CA ASN A 249 9.56 -14.17 23.64
C ASN A 249 10.07 -12.85 23.01
N PRO A 250 9.49 -11.69 23.36
CA PRO A 250 9.91 -10.41 22.78
C PRO A 250 11.35 -10.01 23.15
N PHE A 251 11.93 -10.55 24.25
CA PHE A 251 13.32 -10.28 24.63
C PHE A 251 14.33 -10.88 23.63
N ALA A 252 14.00 -12.00 22.99
CA ALA A 252 14.85 -12.63 21.97
C ALA A 252 15.15 -11.69 20.77
N TYR A 253 14.36 -10.64 20.61
CA TYR A 253 14.47 -9.68 19.49
C TYR A 253 14.96 -8.31 19.90
N ILE A 254 15.43 -8.13 21.13
CA ILE A 254 16.10 -6.92 21.61
C ILE A 254 17.57 -7.01 21.23
N ARG A 255 18.05 -6.11 20.38
CA ARG A 255 19.45 -6.00 19.93
C ARG A 255 20.12 -4.73 20.43
N SER A 256 19.33 -3.77 20.89
CA SER A 256 19.80 -2.46 21.32
C SER A 256 18.82 -1.78 22.28
N GLU A 257 19.31 -0.76 23.00
CA GLU A 257 18.46 0.12 23.83
C GLU A 257 17.28 0.73 23.05
N LYS A 258 17.45 0.96 21.73
CA LYS A 258 16.36 1.45 20.87
C LYS A 258 15.21 0.45 20.79
N ASP A 259 15.50 -0.84 20.77
CA ASP A 259 14.49 -1.89 20.68
C ASP A 259 13.73 -2.02 21.98
N ILE A 260 14.40 -1.81 23.13
CA ILE A 260 13.75 -1.69 24.44
C ILE A 260 12.70 -0.55 24.40
N LEU A 261 13.10 0.64 23.93
CA LEU A 261 12.18 1.78 23.83
C LEU A 261 11.00 1.52 22.88
N LYS A 262 11.22 0.79 21.79
CA LYS A 262 10.16 0.40 20.86
C LYS A 262 9.19 -0.60 21.51
N LEU A 263 9.72 -1.62 22.18
CA LEU A 263 8.95 -2.63 22.92
C LEU A 263 8.06 -1.97 23.97
N VAL A 264 8.63 -1.16 24.85
CA VAL A 264 7.90 -0.39 25.88
C VAL A 264 6.81 0.48 25.24
N THR A 265 7.12 1.16 24.14
CA THR A 265 6.11 1.99 23.44
C THR A 265 4.96 1.14 22.92
N THR A 266 5.25 -0.03 22.36
CA THR A 266 4.22 -0.94 21.83
C THR A 266 3.32 -1.50 22.93
N ILE A 267 3.91 -1.90 24.07
CA ILE A 267 3.15 -2.35 25.23
C ILE A 267 2.17 -1.24 25.68
N ILE A 268 2.67 -0.04 25.94
CA ILE A 268 1.87 1.06 26.47
C ILE A 268 0.75 1.47 25.50
N VAL A 269 1.04 1.53 24.20
CA VAL A 269 0.04 1.95 23.20
C VAL A 269 -1.12 0.95 23.11
N ASN A 270 -0.85 -0.35 23.28
CA ASN A 270 -1.83 -1.42 23.09
C ASN A 270 -2.48 -1.92 24.39
N THR A 271 -2.04 -1.45 25.54
CA THR A 271 -2.64 -1.80 26.84
C THR A 271 -3.33 -0.61 27.51
N LYS A 272 -3.74 0.39 26.72
CA LYS A 272 -4.53 1.52 27.22
C LYS A 272 -5.94 1.08 27.56
N GLY A 273 -6.42 1.52 28.73
CA GLY A 273 -7.83 1.38 29.10
C GLY A 273 -8.75 2.23 28.22
N GLU A 274 -10.01 1.80 28.08
CA GLU A 274 -11.03 2.61 27.41
C GLU A 274 -11.26 3.94 28.19
N GLY A 275 -11.09 5.08 27.50
CA GLY A 275 -11.37 6.40 28.07
C GLY A 275 -10.16 7.19 28.60
N GLU A 276 -8.93 6.68 28.50
CA GLU A 276 -7.72 7.45 28.85
C GLU A 276 -7.64 8.75 28.03
N LYS A 277 -7.73 9.90 28.72
CA LYS A 277 -7.67 11.25 28.12
C LYS A 277 -6.22 11.76 28.04
N ALA A 278 -6.02 12.79 27.22
CA ALA A 278 -4.71 13.44 27.02
C ALA A 278 -4.09 14.04 28.31
N SER A 279 -4.84 14.19 29.40
CA SER A 279 -4.35 14.63 30.72
C SER A 279 -3.42 13.62 31.40
N GLU A 280 -3.34 12.40 30.91
CA GLU A 280 -2.52 11.31 31.47
C GLU A 280 -1.09 11.24 30.91
N TYR A 281 -0.68 12.25 30.16
CA TYR A 281 0.64 12.31 29.53
C TYR A 281 1.81 12.15 30.53
N PHE A 282 1.64 12.65 31.76
CA PHE A 282 2.62 12.48 32.82
C PHE A 282 2.77 11.00 33.22
N TRP A 283 1.65 10.31 33.46
CA TRP A 283 1.63 8.91 33.90
C TRP A 283 2.26 8.00 32.87
N VAL A 284 1.87 8.14 31.60
CA VAL A 284 2.45 7.39 30.49
C VAL A 284 3.97 7.57 30.37
N LYS A 285 4.48 8.77 30.64
CA LYS A 285 5.94 8.99 30.63
C LYS A 285 6.63 8.31 31.81
N ALA A 286 6.03 8.37 32.99
CA ALA A 286 6.56 7.74 34.18
C ALA A 286 6.56 6.21 34.08
N GLU A 287 5.45 5.62 33.59
CA GLU A 287 5.37 4.19 33.26
C GLU A 287 6.46 3.76 32.27
N LYS A 288 6.68 4.57 31.20
CA LYS A 288 7.76 4.30 30.25
C LYS A 288 9.13 4.25 30.89
N LEU A 289 9.42 5.14 31.84
CA LEU A 289 10.69 5.14 32.54
C LEU A 289 10.90 3.85 33.35
N LEU A 290 9.87 3.43 34.10
CA LEU A 290 9.93 2.21 34.89
C LEU A 290 10.09 0.98 34.02
N TYR A 291 9.21 0.78 33.02
CA TYR A 291 9.34 -0.34 32.09
C TYR A 291 10.68 -0.38 31.36
N THR A 292 11.16 0.80 30.92
CA THR A 292 12.47 0.89 30.25
C THR A 292 13.60 0.49 31.20
N ALA A 293 13.54 0.90 32.47
CA ALA A 293 14.54 0.57 33.47
C ALA A 293 14.56 -0.95 33.74
N LEU A 294 13.40 -1.54 34.02
CA LEU A 294 13.29 -2.96 34.35
C LEU A 294 13.64 -3.86 33.17
N ILE A 295 13.11 -3.59 31.96
CA ILE A 295 13.43 -4.36 30.76
C ILE A 295 14.90 -4.25 30.41
N ALA A 296 15.51 -3.06 30.57
CA ALA A 296 16.94 -2.89 30.36
C ALA A 296 17.76 -3.65 31.38
N PHE A 297 17.37 -3.63 32.67
CA PHE A 297 18.02 -4.41 33.72
C PHE A 297 18.02 -5.90 33.38
N ILE A 298 16.86 -6.47 33.05
CA ILE A 298 16.73 -7.88 32.66
C ILE A 298 17.58 -8.21 31.43
N TRP A 299 17.59 -7.32 30.43
CA TRP A 299 18.30 -7.58 29.17
C TRP A 299 19.83 -7.56 29.34
N TYR A 300 20.36 -6.67 30.21
CA TYR A 300 21.79 -6.56 30.42
C TYR A 300 22.33 -7.53 31.50
N GLU A 301 21.61 -7.68 32.60
CA GLU A 301 22.07 -8.36 33.80
C GLU A 301 21.48 -9.74 34.03
N GLY A 302 20.27 -10.03 33.43
CA GLY A 302 19.61 -11.32 33.60
C GLY A 302 20.26 -12.44 32.80
N ASP A 303 20.20 -13.64 33.32
CA ASP A 303 20.54 -14.86 32.59
C ASP A 303 19.59 -15.11 31.43
N GLU A 304 19.97 -15.95 30.45
CA GLU A 304 19.14 -16.19 29.25
C GLU A 304 17.73 -16.71 29.57
N GLU A 305 17.58 -17.50 30.65
CA GLU A 305 16.28 -18.00 31.10
C GLU A 305 15.41 -16.93 31.77
N GLU A 306 16.03 -15.86 32.28
CA GLU A 306 15.35 -14.73 32.92
C GLU A 306 14.94 -13.65 31.92
N LYS A 307 15.49 -13.64 30.70
CA LYS A 307 15.18 -12.64 29.67
C LYS A 307 13.79 -12.87 29.07
N ASN A 308 12.76 -12.60 29.85
CA ASN A 308 11.36 -12.73 29.43
C ASN A 308 10.44 -11.77 30.22
N LEU A 309 9.16 -11.74 29.82
CA LEU A 309 8.16 -10.89 30.47
C LEU A 309 7.73 -11.40 31.87
N ASN A 310 7.94 -12.67 32.19
CA ASN A 310 7.64 -13.19 33.53
C ASN A 310 8.54 -12.55 34.58
N THR A 311 9.83 -12.44 34.28
CA THR A 311 10.81 -11.74 35.13
C THR A 311 10.45 -10.26 35.30
N LEU A 312 9.93 -9.60 34.23
CA LEU A 312 9.46 -8.23 34.35
C LEU A 312 8.30 -8.10 35.34
N LEU A 313 7.34 -9.05 35.34
CA LEU A 313 6.24 -9.07 36.29
C LEU A 313 6.73 -9.31 37.72
N ASP A 314 7.65 -10.24 37.90
CA ASP A 314 8.22 -10.54 39.21
C ASP A 314 8.96 -9.32 39.78
N LEU A 315 9.77 -8.61 38.97
CA LEU A 315 10.41 -7.37 39.38
C LEU A 315 9.40 -6.25 39.69
N LEU A 316 8.29 -6.15 38.94
CA LEU A 316 7.23 -5.17 39.25
C LEU A 316 6.55 -5.49 40.59
N ASN A 317 6.29 -6.75 40.89
CA ASN A 317 5.71 -7.17 42.16
C ASN A 317 6.65 -6.89 43.32
N GLU A 318 7.95 -7.12 43.16
CA GLU A 318 8.99 -6.84 44.18
C GLU A 318 9.32 -5.33 44.30
N SER A 319 8.80 -4.47 43.40
CA SER A 319 8.99 -3.02 43.44
C SER A 319 8.06 -2.30 44.40
N GLU A 320 7.52 -2.95 45.43
CA GLU A 320 6.59 -2.39 46.40
C GLU A 320 7.12 -1.10 47.02
N THR A 321 6.28 -0.07 47.16
CA THR A 321 6.61 1.21 47.79
C THR A 321 5.74 1.44 49.02
N ARG A 322 6.32 1.90 50.13
CA ARG A 322 5.61 2.29 51.35
C ARG A 322 5.33 3.79 51.36
N GLU A 323 4.09 4.17 51.54
CA GLU A 323 3.71 5.59 51.56
C GLU A 323 4.23 6.36 52.77
N GLU A 324 4.37 5.66 53.89
CA GLU A 324 4.71 6.26 55.19
C GLU A 324 6.24 6.29 55.48
N ASP A 325 7.02 5.57 54.65
CA ASP A 325 8.47 5.45 54.84
C ASP A 325 9.22 5.70 53.52
N GLU A 326 9.64 6.93 53.30
CA GLU A 326 10.43 7.33 52.13
C GLU A 326 11.85 6.75 52.10
N THR A 327 12.30 6.18 53.23
CA THR A 327 13.61 5.54 53.32
C THR A 327 13.58 4.04 53.04
N TYR A 328 12.37 3.48 52.88
CA TYR A 328 12.21 2.06 52.57
C TYR A 328 12.80 1.70 51.21
N GLN A 329 13.72 0.75 51.22
CA GLN A 329 14.31 0.15 50.01
C GLN A 329 13.71 -1.23 49.79
N ASN A 330 13.07 -1.41 48.63
CA ASN A 330 12.57 -2.71 48.18
C ASN A 330 13.71 -3.54 47.52
N PRO A 331 13.52 -4.84 47.25
CA PRO A 331 14.55 -5.67 46.62
C PRO A 331 15.08 -5.12 45.30
N VAL A 332 14.19 -4.53 44.47
CA VAL A 332 14.59 -3.93 43.19
C VAL A 332 15.43 -2.68 43.37
N ASP A 333 15.15 -1.85 44.40
CA ASP A 333 15.98 -0.71 44.75
C ASP A 333 17.43 -1.16 45.07
N MET A 334 17.57 -2.26 45.81
CA MET A 334 18.89 -2.81 46.17
C MET A 334 19.65 -3.30 44.93
N MET A 335 18.95 -4.01 44.01
CA MET A 335 19.55 -4.47 42.75
C MET A 335 20.04 -3.29 41.89
N PHE A 336 19.26 -2.23 41.79
CA PHE A 336 19.66 -1.04 41.03
C PHE A 336 20.78 -0.23 41.74
N GLN A 337 20.82 -0.26 43.06
CA GLN A 337 21.90 0.38 43.82
C GLN A 337 23.22 -0.38 43.59
N GLU A 338 23.22 -1.69 43.66
CA GLU A 338 24.41 -2.52 43.37
C GLU A 338 24.91 -2.28 41.93
N LEU A 339 23.98 -2.21 40.95
CA LEU A 339 24.34 -1.90 39.57
C LEU A 339 24.89 -0.48 39.43
N GLU A 340 24.36 0.51 40.19
CA GLU A 340 24.85 1.89 40.20
C GLU A 340 26.25 1.99 40.78
N GLU A 341 26.56 1.26 41.82
CA GLU A 341 27.90 1.22 42.43
C GLU A 341 28.93 0.66 41.44
N ARG A 342 28.53 -0.31 40.62
CA ARG A 342 29.37 -0.92 39.59
C ARG A 342 29.49 -0.05 38.33
N ASP A 343 28.37 0.49 37.82
CA ASP A 343 28.31 1.36 36.65
C ASP A 343 27.26 2.48 36.81
N PRO A 344 27.66 3.67 37.33
CA PRO A 344 26.75 4.80 37.50
C PRO A 344 26.14 5.34 36.18
N GLN A 345 26.72 5.02 35.02
CA GLN A 345 26.26 5.46 33.71
C GLN A 345 25.44 4.41 32.99
N HIS A 346 25.20 3.27 33.62
CA HIS A 346 24.40 2.20 33.03
C HIS A 346 23.01 2.68 32.58
N PHE A 347 22.58 2.25 31.40
CA PHE A 347 21.32 2.74 30.80
C PHE A 347 20.11 2.49 31.72
N ALA A 348 20.00 1.29 32.29
CA ALA A 348 18.92 0.92 33.20
C ALA A 348 18.90 1.81 34.44
N VAL A 349 20.08 2.04 35.08
CA VAL A 349 20.25 2.91 36.26
C VAL A 349 19.77 4.34 35.97
N ARG A 350 20.16 4.89 34.82
CA ARG A 350 19.75 6.24 34.43
C ARG A 350 18.22 6.37 34.23
N GLN A 351 17.55 5.33 33.75
CA GLN A 351 16.09 5.34 33.62
C GLN A 351 15.41 5.17 34.98
N TYR A 352 15.94 4.28 35.83
CA TYR A 352 15.42 4.02 37.17
C TYR A 352 15.52 5.27 38.06
N LYS A 353 16.66 5.95 38.06
CA LYS A 353 16.83 7.23 38.77
C LYS A 353 15.77 8.27 38.39
N LYS A 354 15.46 8.39 37.12
CA LYS A 354 14.39 9.30 36.65
C LYS A 354 13.02 8.89 37.16
N TYR A 355 12.72 7.61 37.22
CA TYR A 355 11.49 7.09 37.81
C TYR A 355 11.45 7.39 39.33
N LYS A 356 12.52 7.14 40.05
CA LYS A 356 12.64 7.39 41.53
C LYS A 356 12.55 8.86 41.92
N MET A 357 12.59 9.80 40.97
CA MET A 357 12.25 11.20 41.25
C MET A 357 10.77 11.39 41.62
N ALA A 358 9.93 10.42 41.30
CA ALA A 358 8.53 10.38 41.76
C ALA A 358 8.54 9.81 43.19
N ALA A 359 8.02 10.60 44.15
CA ALA A 359 8.03 10.21 45.56
C ALA A 359 6.66 9.66 46.03
N GLY A 360 6.69 8.79 47.03
CA GLY A 360 5.54 8.37 47.84
C GLY A 360 4.34 7.90 47.01
N LYS A 361 3.19 8.58 47.17
CA LYS A 361 1.91 8.25 46.48
C LYS A 361 2.01 8.22 44.97
N THR A 362 2.85 9.05 44.38
CA THR A 362 3.04 9.10 42.92
C THR A 362 3.73 7.82 42.42
N ALA A 363 4.79 7.37 43.08
CA ALA A 363 5.50 6.14 42.73
C ALA A 363 4.57 4.90 42.84
N LYS A 364 3.77 4.82 43.91
CA LYS A 364 2.79 3.76 44.09
C LYS A 364 1.72 3.77 43.00
N SER A 365 1.22 4.94 42.61
CA SER A 365 0.25 5.05 41.52
C SER A 365 0.83 4.61 40.18
N ILE A 366 2.09 4.91 39.88
CA ILE A 366 2.80 4.44 38.68
C ILE A 366 2.90 2.90 38.68
N LEU A 367 3.28 2.29 39.80
CA LEU A 367 3.38 0.84 39.96
C LEU A 367 2.05 0.15 39.72
N ILE A 368 0.97 0.66 40.35
CA ILE A 368 -0.39 0.15 40.16
C ILE A 368 -0.80 0.23 38.68
N SER A 369 -0.50 1.35 38.02
CA SER A 369 -0.81 1.52 36.60
C SER A 369 -0.01 0.56 35.72
N CYS A 370 1.27 0.35 35.99
CA CYS A 370 2.09 -0.64 35.31
C CYS A 370 1.56 -2.06 35.51
N GLY A 371 1.24 -2.45 36.75
CA GLY A 371 0.67 -3.77 37.04
C GLY A 371 -0.67 -3.99 36.34
N ALA A 372 -1.57 -2.99 36.34
CA ALA A 372 -2.85 -3.08 35.67
C ALA A 372 -2.72 -3.27 34.14
N ARG A 373 -1.71 -2.67 33.48
CA ARG A 373 -1.45 -2.86 32.03
C ARG A 373 -0.98 -4.26 31.71
N LEU A 374 -0.28 -4.92 32.63
CA LEU A 374 0.24 -6.27 32.45
C LEU A 374 -0.65 -7.35 33.08
N ALA A 375 -1.82 -6.98 33.63
CA ALA A 375 -2.77 -7.93 34.21
C ALA A 375 -3.11 -9.15 33.32
N PRO A 376 -3.18 -9.03 31.95
CA PRO A 376 -3.38 -10.23 31.11
C PRO A 376 -2.30 -11.30 31.29
N PHE A 377 -1.10 -10.94 31.75
CA PHE A 377 -0.01 -11.91 32.01
C PHE A 377 -0.17 -12.69 33.33
N ASP A 378 -1.21 -12.43 34.13
CA ASP A 378 -1.57 -13.29 35.25
C ASP A 378 -2.13 -14.63 34.79
N ILE A 379 -2.47 -14.76 33.50
CA ILE A 379 -2.91 -16.00 32.88
C ILE A 379 -1.69 -16.90 32.64
N ALA A 380 -1.68 -18.06 33.31
CA ALA A 380 -0.55 -18.98 33.31
C ALA A 380 -0.16 -19.46 31.90
N GLU A 381 -1.13 -19.72 31.05
CA GLU A 381 -0.91 -20.19 29.69
C GLU A 381 -0.25 -19.09 28.82
N LEU A 382 -0.57 -17.80 29.04
CA LEU A 382 0.09 -16.70 28.35
C LEU A 382 1.54 -16.56 28.83
N ARG A 383 1.77 -16.67 30.14
CA ARG A 383 3.13 -16.64 30.71
C ARG A 383 4.00 -17.75 30.13
N GLU A 384 3.43 -18.95 29.96
CA GLU A 384 4.14 -20.09 29.38
C GLU A 384 4.57 -19.82 27.94
N ILE A 385 3.66 -19.41 27.06
CA ILE A 385 4.00 -19.19 25.64
C ILE A 385 4.95 -18.00 25.43
N MET A 386 5.16 -17.13 26.42
CA MET A 386 6.06 -15.97 26.33
C MET A 386 7.36 -16.17 27.13
N SER A 387 7.63 -17.37 27.64
CA SER A 387 8.83 -17.68 28.43
C SER A 387 10.10 -17.84 27.60
N TYR A 388 10.01 -18.41 26.41
CA TYR A 388 11.13 -18.56 25.45
C TYR A 388 10.66 -18.37 24.02
N ASP A 389 11.55 -18.42 23.02
CA ASP A 389 11.21 -18.13 21.62
C ASP A 389 11.36 -19.33 20.70
N GLU A 390 10.35 -19.57 19.89
CA GLU A 390 10.34 -20.54 18.79
C GLU A 390 9.99 -19.89 17.43
N MET A 391 9.68 -18.57 17.41
CA MET A 391 9.17 -17.91 16.21
C MET A 391 10.25 -17.68 15.16
N GLU A 392 11.50 -17.45 15.56
CA GLU A 392 12.61 -17.15 14.64
C GLU A 392 12.26 -16.03 13.65
N LEU A 393 11.71 -14.90 14.14
CA LEU A 393 11.22 -13.81 13.30
C LEU A 393 12.29 -13.24 12.37
N ASP A 394 13.54 -13.30 12.78
CA ASP A 394 14.70 -12.86 12.01
C ASP A 394 14.98 -13.71 10.76
N LYS A 395 14.46 -14.95 10.71
CA LYS A 395 14.68 -15.89 9.58
C LYS A 395 13.57 -15.88 8.53
N ILE A 396 12.49 -15.14 8.75
CA ILE A 396 11.33 -15.12 7.85
C ILE A 396 11.70 -14.56 6.46
N GLY A 397 12.68 -13.65 6.40
CA GLY A 397 13.20 -13.09 5.14
C GLY A 397 14.26 -13.95 4.44
N ASP A 398 14.77 -15.02 5.08
CA ASP A 398 15.86 -15.85 4.55
C ASP A 398 15.35 -17.07 3.81
N ARG A 399 14.27 -17.65 4.28
CA ARG A 399 13.63 -18.87 3.75
C ARG A 399 12.12 -18.71 3.72
N LYS A 400 11.47 -19.47 2.83
CA LYS A 400 9.99 -19.45 2.75
C LYS A 400 9.38 -19.90 4.07
N THR A 401 8.74 -18.97 4.75
CA THR A 401 8.08 -19.16 6.04
C THR A 401 6.64 -18.71 5.95
N ALA A 402 5.73 -19.44 6.58
CA ALA A 402 4.34 -19.04 6.76
C ALA A 402 4.08 -18.93 8.27
N LEU A 403 4.00 -17.71 8.76
CA LEU A 403 3.66 -17.41 10.16
C LEU A 403 2.17 -17.08 10.25
N PHE A 404 1.42 -17.90 10.97
CA PHE A 404 0.01 -17.68 11.27
C PHE A 404 -0.14 -17.04 12.64
N LEU A 405 -0.85 -15.92 12.69
CA LEU A 405 -1.20 -15.18 13.90
C LEU A 405 -2.69 -15.38 14.14
N ILE A 406 -3.03 -16.37 14.94
CA ILE A 406 -4.42 -16.72 15.25
C ILE A 406 -4.88 -15.84 16.42
N MET A 407 -5.93 -15.07 16.20
CA MET A 407 -6.46 -14.11 17.16
C MET A 407 -7.99 -14.11 17.14
N SER A 408 -8.62 -13.71 18.25
CA SER A 408 -10.07 -13.59 18.30
C SER A 408 -10.58 -12.40 17.48
N ASP A 409 -11.73 -12.56 16.81
CA ASP A 409 -12.47 -11.48 16.15
C ASP A 409 -13.45 -10.77 17.10
N THR A 410 -13.71 -11.33 18.27
CA THR A 410 -14.66 -10.83 19.28
C THR A 410 -14.02 -10.36 20.58
N ASP A 411 -12.81 -10.86 20.89
CA ASP A 411 -12.07 -10.54 22.11
C ASP A 411 -10.71 -9.91 21.77
N THR A 412 -10.47 -8.71 22.28
CA THR A 412 -9.26 -7.93 22.02
C THR A 412 -8.20 -8.03 23.11
N THR A 413 -8.45 -8.82 24.16
CA THR A 413 -7.62 -8.90 25.37
C THR A 413 -6.15 -9.20 25.06
N PHE A 414 -5.86 -10.07 24.09
CA PHE A 414 -4.49 -10.48 23.74
C PHE A 414 -3.95 -9.85 22.45
N ASN A 415 -4.66 -8.90 21.87
CA ASN A 415 -4.25 -8.28 20.60
C ASN A 415 -2.93 -7.50 20.71
N PHE A 416 -2.58 -7.05 21.92
CA PHE A 416 -1.29 -6.41 22.18
C PHE A 416 -0.10 -7.34 21.89
N VAL A 417 -0.24 -8.66 22.07
CA VAL A 417 0.80 -9.66 21.76
C VAL A 417 1.04 -9.69 20.25
N ILE A 418 -0.04 -9.69 19.47
CA ILE A 418 0.04 -9.66 17.99
C ILE A 418 0.67 -8.34 17.50
N ALA A 419 0.27 -7.21 18.07
CA ALA A 419 0.84 -5.90 17.73
C ALA A 419 2.35 -5.84 18.07
N MET A 420 2.74 -6.42 19.21
CA MET A 420 4.13 -6.48 19.67
C MET A 420 4.98 -7.31 18.72
N LEU A 421 4.53 -8.53 18.37
CA LEU A 421 5.19 -9.40 17.40
C LEU A 421 5.33 -8.69 16.04
N GLN A 422 4.26 -8.11 15.50
CA GLN A 422 4.32 -7.43 14.20
C GLN A 422 5.23 -6.21 14.23
N SER A 423 5.22 -5.42 15.31
CA SER A 423 6.12 -4.28 15.47
C SER A 423 7.59 -4.71 15.46
N GLN A 424 7.92 -5.77 16.19
CA GLN A 424 9.27 -6.34 16.20
C GLN A 424 9.65 -6.91 14.83
N LEU A 425 8.76 -7.69 14.21
CA LEU A 425 8.98 -8.29 12.90
C LEU A 425 9.35 -7.24 11.85
N PHE A 426 8.57 -6.17 11.70
CA PHE A 426 8.87 -5.13 10.72
C PHE A 426 10.22 -4.47 10.96
N ASN A 427 10.55 -4.16 12.23
CA ASN A 427 11.83 -3.55 12.57
C ASN A 427 13.00 -4.51 12.27
N LEU A 428 12.91 -5.77 12.72
CA LEU A 428 13.94 -6.79 12.51
C LEU A 428 14.20 -7.02 11.01
N LEU A 429 13.15 -7.18 10.22
CA LEU A 429 13.30 -7.42 8.80
C LEU A 429 13.87 -6.21 8.05
N CYS A 430 13.52 -4.99 8.48
CA CYS A 430 14.10 -3.77 7.91
C CYS A 430 15.60 -3.65 8.24
N ASP A 431 15.97 -3.82 9.51
CA ASP A 431 17.34 -3.74 9.96
C ASP A 431 18.19 -4.84 9.28
N LYS A 432 17.69 -6.08 9.24
CA LYS A 432 18.36 -7.19 8.57
C LYS A 432 18.55 -6.98 7.06
N ALA A 433 17.53 -6.43 6.39
CA ALA A 433 17.65 -6.10 4.97
C ALA A 433 18.75 -5.08 4.73
N ASP A 434 18.87 -4.06 5.59
CA ASP A 434 19.84 -2.99 5.45
C ASP A 434 21.26 -3.45 5.83
N ASP A 435 21.41 -4.16 6.95
CA ASP A 435 22.71 -4.49 7.55
C ASP A 435 23.33 -5.76 6.92
N GLU A 436 22.52 -6.80 6.65
CA GLU A 436 23.04 -8.09 6.18
C GLU A 436 22.93 -8.25 4.65
N TYR A 437 21.86 -7.71 4.04
CA TYR A 437 21.54 -7.97 2.62
C TYR A 437 21.65 -6.75 1.69
N GLY A 438 22.29 -5.67 2.14
CA GLY A 438 22.52 -4.49 1.30
C GLY A 438 21.21 -3.82 0.81
N GLY A 439 20.19 -3.80 1.67
CA GLY A 439 18.92 -3.12 1.48
C GLY A 439 17.76 -3.98 0.96
N ARG A 440 17.92 -5.33 0.86
CA ARG A 440 16.86 -6.22 0.35
C ARG A 440 16.92 -7.62 0.91
N LEU A 441 15.80 -8.10 1.40
CA LEU A 441 15.68 -9.50 1.80
C LEU A 441 15.78 -10.44 0.58
N PRO A 442 16.40 -11.63 0.75
CA PRO A 442 16.48 -12.65 -0.30
C PRO A 442 15.10 -13.24 -0.64
N VAL A 443 14.19 -13.34 0.31
CA VAL A 443 12.82 -13.79 0.11
C VAL A 443 11.87 -12.64 0.44
N HIS A 444 10.97 -12.30 -0.50
CA HIS A 444 9.95 -11.27 -0.24
C HIS A 444 9.04 -11.70 0.91
N VAL A 445 8.73 -10.78 1.83
CA VAL A 445 7.83 -11.04 2.96
C VAL A 445 6.55 -10.24 2.79
N ARG A 446 5.41 -10.93 2.73
CA ARG A 446 4.08 -10.32 2.71
C ARG A 446 3.39 -10.50 4.04
N VAL A 447 3.03 -9.39 4.67
CA VAL A 447 2.13 -9.36 5.81
C VAL A 447 0.70 -9.24 5.28
N ILE A 448 -0.12 -10.26 5.48
CA ILE A 448 -1.53 -10.31 5.09
C ILE A 448 -2.35 -10.15 6.36
N ALA A 449 -2.73 -8.92 6.66
CA ALA A 449 -3.40 -8.58 7.90
C ALA A 449 -4.93 -8.61 7.74
N ASP A 450 -5.52 -9.82 7.83
CA ASP A 450 -6.98 -9.96 7.85
C ASP A 450 -7.53 -9.40 9.17
N GLU A 451 -8.60 -8.62 9.10
CA GLU A 451 -9.16 -7.84 10.22
C GLU A 451 -8.10 -6.92 10.89
N PHE A 452 -7.39 -6.11 10.07
CA PHE A 452 -6.30 -5.23 10.53
C PHE A 452 -6.66 -4.36 11.74
N ALA A 453 -7.91 -3.94 11.85
CA ALA A 453 -8.39 -3.15 12.98
C ALA A 453 -8.31 -3.89 14.34
N ASN A 454 -8.25 -5.22 14.33
CA ASN A 454 -8.24 -6.03 15.55
C ASN A 454 -6.83 -6.43 16.01
N ILE A 455 -5.79 -6.18 15.22
CA ILE A 455 -4.41 -6.60 15.59
C ILE A 455 -3.71 -5.68 16.60
N GLY A 456 -4.37 -4.61 17.04
CA GLY A 456 -3.75 -3.56 17.83
C GLY A 456 -2.98 -2.54 16.99
N GLN A 457 -2.47 -1.49 17.62
CA GLN A 457 -1.77 -0.41 16.94
C GLN A 457 -0.27 -0.71 16.83
N ILE A 458 0.24 -0.79 15.61
CA ILE A 458 1.68 -0.84 15.33
C ILE A 458 2.23 0.59 15.39
N PRO A 459 3.12 0.92 16.36
CA PRO A 459 3.65 2.27 16.47
C PRO A 459 4.39 2.72 15.20
N GLN A 460 4.16 3.95 14.75
CA GLN A 460 4.77 4.54 13.55
C GLN A 460 4.56 3.73 12.26
N PHE A 461 3.46 3.02 12.14
CA PHE A 461 3.15 2.20 10.97
C PHE A 461 3.04 3.02 9.68
N ASP A 462 2.61 4.28 9.77
CA ASP A 462 2.61 5.25 8.66
C ASP A 462 4.01 5.45 8.05
N LYS A 463 5.06 5.47 8.87
CA LYS A 463 6.46 5.56 8.42
C LYS A 463 6.98 4.22 7.91
N LEU A 464 6.63 3.13 8.59
CA LEU A 464 7.04 1.79 8.20
C LEU A 464 6.52 1.45 6.80
N ILE A 465 5.22 1.60 6.55
CA ILE A 465 4.61 1.25 5.27
C ILE A 465 5.18 2.03 4.07
N ALA A 466 5.68 3.25 4.32
CA ALA A 466 6.34 4.06 3.31
C ALA A 466 7.72 3.52 2.90
N THR A 467 8.41 2.80 3.80
CA THR A 467 9.82 2.41 3.66
C THR A 467 10.04 0.93 3.34
N ILE A 468 9.14 0.04 3.75
CA ILE A 468 9.28 -1.42 3.63
C ILE A 468 9.42 -1.92 2.19
N ARG A 469 8.86 -1.20 1.20
CA ARG A 469 8.90 -1.57 -0.21
C ARG A 469 10.32 -1.85 -0.73
N SER A 470 11.29 -0.99 -0.38
CA SER A 470 12.68 -1.11 -0.86
C SER A 470 13.36 -2.37 -0.35
N ARG A 471 12.89 -2.92 0.76
CA ARG A 471 13.45 -4.05 1.50
C ARG A 471 12.80 -5.40 1.17
N GLU A 472 11.97 -5.45 0.13
CA GLU A 472 11.18 -6.63 -0.26
C GLU A 472 10.19 -7.06 0.82
N ILE A 473 9.57 -6.08 1.49
CA ILE A 473 8.50 -6.29 2.46
C ILE A 473 7.25 -5.56 1.95
N SER A 474 6.09 -6.14 2.16
CA SER A 474 4.80 -5.52 1.82
C SER A 474 3.70 -5.90 2.79
N ALA A 475 2.69 -5.04 2.89
CA ALA A 475 1.53 -5.23 3.74
C ALA A 475 0.23 -5.22 2.92
N SER A 476 -0.63 -6.20 3.16
CA SER A 476 -2.01 -6.22 2.70
C SER A 476 -2.91 -5.92 3.90
N ILE A 477 -3.47 -4.71 3.94
CA ILE A 477 -4.32 -4.20 5.00
C ILE A 477 -5.76 -4.52 4.64
N ILE A 478 -6.40 -5.38 5.40
CA ILE A 478 -7.77 -5.84 5.13
C ILE A 478 -8.71 -5.26 6.19
N LEU A 479 -9.71 -4.51 5.73
CA LEU A 479 -10.62 -3.74 6.56
C LEU A 479 -12.08 -4.03 6.20
N GLN A 480 -12.97 -3.82 7.15
CA GLN A 480 -14.41 -3.81 6.87
C GLN A 480 -14.85 -2.46 6.31
N SER A 481 -14.22 -1.37 6.77
CA SER A 481 -14.43 0.00 6.31
C SER A 481 -13.19 0.86 6.53
N GLN A 482 -13.08 1.98 5.83
CA GLN A 482 -11.96 2.91 6.04
C GLN A 482 -12.04 3.62 7.40
N SER A 483 -13.22 3.79 7.96
CA SER A 483 -13.41 4.39 9.29
C SER A 483 -12.72 3.61 10.40
N GLN A 484 -12.56 2.29 10.29
CA GLN A 484 -11.79 1.48 11.23
C GLN A 484 -10.32 1.93 11.31
N LEU A 485 -9.69 2.17 10.15
CA LEU A 485 -8.31 2.65 10.11
C LEU A 485 -8.19 4.06 10.68
N LYS A 486 -9.16 4.94 10.38
CA LYS A 486 -9.21 6.32 10.92
C LYS A 486 -9.41 6.34 12.43
N ALA A 487 -10.21 5.43 12.98
CA ALA A 487 -10.38 5.30 14.43
C ALA A 487 -9.06 4.95 15.13
N MET A 488 -8.27 4.03 14.55
CA MET A 488 -7.02 3.52 15.12
C MET A 488 -5.84 4.49 14.93
N TYR A 489 -5.64 5.01 13.73
CA TYR A 489 -4.46 5.80 13.34
C TYR A 489 -4.73 7.30 13.18
N LYS A 490 -5.98 7.76 13.33
CA LYS A 490 -6.37 9.17 13.21
C LYS A 490 -5.83 9.79 11.92
N ASP A 491 -5.12 10.91 12.00
CA ASP A 491 -4.56 11.65 10.87
C ASP A 491 -3.52 10.84 10.07
N SER A 492 -2.85 9.85 10.68
CA SER A 492 -1.91 8.96 9.99
C SER A 492 -2.61 7.95 9.07
N ALA A 493 -3.92 7.73 9.18
CA ALA A 493 -4.66 6.79 8.35
C ALA A 493 -4.57 7.13 6.85
N ASP A 494 -4.71 8.40 6.49
CA ASP A 494 -4.61 8.84 5.09
C ASP A 494 -3.19 8.64 4.52
N THR A 495 -2.16 8.78 5.37
CA THR A 495 -0.77 8.47 4.99
C THR A 495 -0.59 6.98 4.73
N ILE A 496 -1.18 6.12 5.56
CA ILE A 496 -1.13 4.66 5.39
C ILE A 496 -1.82 4.26 4.08
N LEU A 497 -3.04 4.75 3.83
CA LEU A 497 -3.78 4.50 2.60
C LEU A 497 -3.02 5.00 1.36
N GLY A 498 -2.44 6.21 1.43
CA GLY A 498 -1.66 6.82 0.36
C GLY A 498 -0.37 6.04 0.00
N ASN A 499 0.15 5.23 0.93
CA ASN A 499 1.30 4.35 0.71
C ASN A 499 0.91 2.94 0.21
N CYS A 500 -0.36 2.70 -0.09
CA CYS A 500 -0.85 1.49 -0.74
C CYS A 500 -1.18 1.81 -2.21
N ASP A 501 -0.37 1.30 -3.15
CA ASP A 501 -0.57 1.56 -4.59
C ASP A 501 -1.82 0.87 -5.15
N THR A 502 -2.41 -0.07 -4.41
CA THR A 502 -3.56 -0.87 -4.84
C THR A 502 -4.66 -0.82 -3.80
N THR A 503 -5.88 -0.56 -4.25
CA THR A 503 -7.11 -0.64 -3.45
C THR A 503 -8.08 -1.62 -4.12
N LEU A 504 -8.52 -2.63 -3.39
CA LEU A 504 -9.53 -3.60 -3.81
C LEU A 504 -10.78 -3.45 -2.95
N PHE A 505 -11.88 -3.03 -3.53
CA PHE A 505 -13.17 -2.92 -2.87
C PHE A 505 -14.08 -4.10 -3.24
N LEU A 506 -14.46 -4.89 -2.25
CA LEU A 506 -15.26 -6.12 -2.39
C LEU A 506 -16.76 -5.92 -2.06
N GLY A 507 -17.16 -4.68 -1.81
CA GLY A 507 -18.54 -4.34 -1.44
C GLY A 507 -18.67 -3.97 0.03
N GLY A 508 -19.62 -3.09 0.33
CA GLY A 508 -19.89 -2.59 1.67
C GLY A 508 -20.96 -1.49 1.63
N LYS A 509 -21.46 -1.08 2.80
CA LYS A 509 -22.51 -0.05 2.92
C LYS A 509 -22.09 1.15 3.77
N GLU A 510 -20.83 1.21 4.23
CA GLU A 510 -20.36 2.31 5.07
C GLU A 510 -20.20 3.58 4.23
N LYS A 511 -20.92 4.63 4.64
CA LYS A 511 -21.12 5.84 3.84
C LYS A 511 -19.82 6.57 3.48
N THR A 512 -18.88 6.65 4.42
CA THR A 512 -17.59 7.33 4.19
C THR A 512 -16.79 6.59 3.13
N THR A 513 -16.72 5.26 3.21
CA THR A 513 -16.04 4.41 2.21
C THR A 513 -16.70 4.54 0.83
N LEU A 514 -18.04 4.52 0.75
CA LEU A 514 -18.74 4.66 -0.54
C LEU A 514 -18.44 6.00 -1.19
N LYS A 515 -18.46 7.09 -0.40
CA LYS A 515 -18.15 8.44 -0.88
C LYS A 515 -16.71 8.52 -1.39
N GLU A 516 -15.73 8.08 -0.60
CA GLU A 516 -14.32 8.13 -0.99
C GLU A 516 -14.06 7.26 -2.24
N MET A 517 -14.68 6.09 -2.34
CA MET A 517 -14.59 5.24 -3.53
C MET A 517 -15.15 5.95 -4.77
N SER A 518 -16.33 6.56 -4.68
CA SER A 518 -16.94 7.29 -5.79
C SER A 518 -16.09 8.48 -6.24
N GLU A 519 -15.53 9.23 -5.29
CA GLU A 519 -14.62 10.36 -5.57
C GLU A 519 -13.32 9.90 -6.25
N LEU A 520 -12.73 8.79 -5.81
CA LEU A 520 -11.50 8.22 -6.37
C LEU A 520 -11.69 7.68 -7.81
N LEU A 521 -12.88 7.19 -8.14
CA LEU A 521 -13.21 6.74 -9.50
C LEU A 521 -13.21 7.91 -10.50
N GLY A 522 -13.51 9.12 -10.02
CA GLY A 522 -13.52 10.33 -10.84
C GLY A 522 -14.79 10.49 -11.67
N LYS A 523 -14.77 11.45 -12.59
CA LYS A 523 -15.92 11.82 -13.43
C LYS A 523 -15.66 11.50 -14.89
N GLU A 524 -16.71 11.07 -15.59
CA GLU A 524 -16.78 10.98 -17.05
C GLU A 524 -17.64 12.12 -17.63
N THR A 525 -17.45 12.42 -18.88
CA THR A 525 -18.28 13.40 -19.61
C THR A 525 -19.42 12.66 -20.28
N ILE A 526 -20.65 12.99 -19.94
CA ILE A 526 -21.85 12.45 -20.57
C ILE A 526 -22.60 13.52 -21.36
N ASP A 527 -23.30 13.08 -22.39
CA ASP A 527 -24.17 13.90 -23.20
C ASP A 527 -25.59 13.88 -22.64
N LEU A 528 -26.16 15.07 -22.41
CA LEU A 528 -27.54 15.25 -21.95
C LEU A 528 -28.37 15.93 -23.03
N TYR A 529 -29.53 15.40 -23.28
CA TYR A 529 -30.53 16.01 -24.15
C TYR A 529 -31.67 16.55 -23.28
N ASN A 530 -31.80 17.88 -23.23
CA ASN A 530 -32.96 18.51 -22.62
C ASN A 530 -33.96 18.87 -23.70
N THR A 531 -35.20 18.35 -23.58
CA THR A 531 -36.31 18.75 -24.41
C THR A 531 -37.05 19.91 -23.72
N SER A 532 -37.15 21.04 -24.37
CA SER A 532 -38.01 22.15 -23.92
C SER A 532 -39.26 22.21 -24.80
N GLU A 533 -40.44 22.10 -24.20
CA GLU A 533 -41.72 22.32 -24.84
C GLU A 533 -42.24 23.70 -24.42
N THR A 534 -42.35 24.61 -25.39
CA THR A 534 -42.97 25.92 -25.13
C THR A 534 -44.45 25.83 -25.50
N ARG A 535 -45.34 25.96 -24.52
CA ARG A 535 -46.77 26.02 -24.68
C ARG A 535 -47.22 27.45 -25.02
N SER A 536 -47.14 27.78 -26.31
CA SER A 536 -47.74 28.99 -26.87
C SER A 536 -48.67 28.56 -28.03
N ASN A 537 -49.38 29.51 -28.64
CA ASN A 537 -50.24 29.22 -29.78
C ASN A 537 -49.55 28.53 -30.96
N GLN A 538 -48.23 28.51 -30.97
CA GLN A 538 -47.42 27.65 -31.83
C GLN A 538 -46.53 26.78 -30.93
N LYS A 539 -46.77 25.48 -30.89
CA LYS A 539 -45.94 24.52 -30.18
C LYS A 539 -44.54 24.46 -30.81
N SER A 540 -43.54 24.85 -30.05
CA SER A 540 -42.13 24.74 -30.45
C SER A 540 -41.45 23.69 -29.59
N PHE A 541 -40.78 22.72 -30.21
CA PHE A 541 -39.93 21.74 -29.54
C PHE A 541 -38.46 22.15 -29.76
N GLY A 542 -37.77 22.45 -28.68
CA GLY A 542 -36.32 22.69 -28.69
C GLY A 542 -35.59 21.48 -28.14
N LEU A 543 -34.59 20.99 -28.86
CA LEU A 543 -33.64 20.01 -28.41
C LEU A 543 -32.35 20.76 -28.01
N ASN A 544 -32.06 20.80 -26.72
CA ASN A 544 -30.84 21.42 -26.24
C ASN A 544 -29.84 20.31 -25.87
N TYR A 545 -28.71 20.29 -26.57
CA TYR A 545 -27.60 19.39 -26.31
C TYR A 545 -26.64 20.01 -25.30
N GLN A 546 -26.46 19.37 -24.16
CA GLN A 546 -25.56 19.83 -23.11
C GLN A 546 -24.65 18.68 -22.65
N LYS A 547 -23.40 18.99 -22.37
CA LYS A 547 -22.48 18.06 -21.73
C LYS A 547 -22.41 18.33 -20.24
N THR A 548 -22.31 17.28 -19.44
CA THR A 548 -22.11 17.36 -18.00
C THR A 548 -21.13 16.30 -17.51
N GLY A 549 -20.63 16.48 -16.30
CA GLY A 549 -19.78 15.47 -15.63
C GLY A 549 -20.64 14.57 -14.73
N LYS A 550 -20.63 13.26 -15.00
CA LYS A 550 -21.18 12.24 -14.10
C LYS A 550 -20.04 11.50 -13.40
N GLN A 551 -20.18 11.15 -12.13
CA GLN A 551 -19.25 10.21 -11.47
C GLN A 551 -19.30 8.88 -12.24
N LEU A 552 -18.12 8.26 -12.42
CA LEU A 552 -18.02 6.98 -13.15
C LEU A 552 -18.91 5.89 -12.51
N MET A 553 -19.04 5.94 -11.18
CA MET A 553 -20.00 5.19 -10.40
C MET A 553 -20.36 5.99 -9.15
N THR A 554 -21.65 6.21 -8.91
CA THR A 554 -22.15 7.01 -7.77
C THR A 554 -22.17 6.19 -6.48
N GLU A 555 -22.30 6.85 -5.32
CA GLU A 555 -22.34 6.18 -4.01
C GLU A 555 -23.46 5.14 -3.92
N ASP A 556 -24.62 5.46 -4.46
CA ASP A 556 -25.79 4.58 -4.51
C ASP A 556 -25.59 3.39 -5.46
N GLU A 557 -24.97 3.61 -6.62
CA GLU A 557 -24.59 2.54 -7.54
C GLU A 557 -23.58 1.58 -6.91
N ILE A 558 -22.59 2.10 -6.16
CA ILE A 558 -21.59 1.27 -5.43
C ILE A 558 -22.28 0.48 -4.30
N ALA A 559 -23.24 1.08 -3.59
CA ALA A 559 -23.93 0.44 -2.47
C ALA A 559 -24.78 -0.78 -2.90
N VAL A 560 -25.28 -0.78 -4.14
CA VAL A 560 -26.09 -1.87 -4.70
C VAL A 560 -25.30 -2.77 -5.67
N MET A 561 -23.98 -2.63 -5.69
CA MET A 561 -23.09 -3.44 -6.53
C MET A 561 -23.32 -4.93 -6.30
N ASP A 562 -23.40 -5.70 -7.40
CA ASP A 562 -23.56 -7.15 -7.37
C ASP A 562 -22.51 -7.83 -6.48
N GLY A 563 -22.92 -8.80 -5.67
CA GLY A 563 -22.06 -9.49 -4.71
C GLY A 563 -20.90 -10.27 -5.33
N GLY A 564 -20.95 -10.60 -6.63
CA GLY A 564 -19.88 -11.22 -7.40
C GLY A 564 -18.88 -10.22 -8.00
N LYS A 565 -19.18 -8.91 -7.95
CA LYS A 565 -18.35 -7.85 -8.53
C LYS A 565 -17.44 -7.19 -7.48
N CYS A 566 -16.39 -6.54 -7.98
CA CYS A 566 -15.46 -5.75 -7.18
C CYS A 566 -14.92 -4.56 -7.98
N ILE A 567 -14.40 -3.58 -7.26
CA ILE A 567 -13.73 -2.42 -7.85
C ILE A 567 -12.26 -2.49 -7.48
N LEU A 568 -11.39 -2.43 -8.48
CA LEU A 568 -9.95 -2.43 -8.31
C LEU A 568 -9.35 -1.12 -8.79
N GLN A 569 -8.51 -0.52 -7.96
CA GLN A 569 -7.72 0.65 -8.31
C GLN A 569 -6.24 0.35 -8.12
N ILE A 570 -5.44 0.68 -9.12
CA ILE A 570 -3.97 0.61 -9.08
C ILE A 570 -3.43 1.98 -9.47
N ARG A 571 -2.53 2.54 -8.68
CA ARG A 571 -1.91 3.83 -8.97
C ARG A 571 -1.31 3.87 -10.38
N GLY A 572 -1.79 4.79 -11.22
CA GLY A 572 -1.33 4.97 -12.59
C GLY A 572 -1.99 4.06 -13.63
N ALA A 573 -2.94 3.20 -13.24
CA ALA A 573 -3.87 2.51 -14.13
C ALA A 573 -5.26 3.15 -14.06
N ARG A 574 -6.13 2.80 -15.00
CA ARG A 574 -7.56 3.08 -14.92
C ARG A 574 -8.21 2.19 -13.87
N PRO A 575 -9.29 2.60 -13.20
CA PRO A 575 -10.03 1.72 -12.30
C PRO A 575 -10.68 0.58 -13.08
N PHE A 576 -10.80 -0.60 -12.44
CA PHE A 576 -11.42 -1.79 -13.03
C PHE A 576 -12.68 -2.15 -12.26
N PHE A 577 -13.71 -2.51 -12.99
CA PHE A 577 -14.95 -3.09 -12.47
C PHE A 577 -15.03 -4.53 -12.96
N SER A 578 -14.68 -5.47 -12.11
CA SER A 578 -14.40 -6.86 -12.50
C SER A 578 -15.13 -7.84 -11.60
N ASP A 579 -15.17 -9.11 -12.04
CA ASP A 579 -15.63 -10.21 -11.19
C ASP A 579 -14.59 -10.49 -10.08
N LYS A 580 -15.06 -10.88 -8.90
CA LYS A 580 -14.22 -11.36 -7.82
C LYS A 580 -13.45 -12.60 -8.25
N TYR A 581 -12.27 -12.82 -7.68
CA TYR A 581 -11.45 -13.97 -8.00
C TYR A 581 -12.14 -15.29 -7.62
N ASP A 582 -12.31 -16.17 -8.58
CA ASP A 582 -12.86 -17.50 -8.33
C ASP A 582 -11.75 -18.47 -7.87
N ILE A 583 -11.72 -18.77 -6.58
CA ILE A 583 -10.70 -19.63 -5.94
C ILE A 583 -10.67 -21.04 -6.57
N THR A 584 -11.80 -21.56 -7.07
CA THR A 584 -11.87 -22.91 -7.66
C THR A 584 -11.06 -23.03 -8.96
N LYS A 585 -10.81 -21.90 -9.64
CA LYS A 585 -9.97 -21.85 -10.85
C LYS A 585 -8.48 -21.86 -10.56
N HIS A 586 -8.08 -21.68 -9.30
CA HIS A 586 -6.67 -21.71 -8.93
C HIS A 586 -6.12 -23.14 -8.96
N LYS A 587 -4.94 -23.34 -9.57
CA LYS A 587 -4.35 -24.68 -9.73
C LYS A 587 -4.12 -25.43 -8.41
N ASN A 588 -3.87 -24.70 -7.33
CA ASN A 588 -3.65 -25.25 -6.00
C ASN A 588 -4.93 -25.47 -5.19
N TYR A 589 -6.12 -25.12 -5.71
CA TYR A 589 -7.40 -25.30 -5.01
C TYR A 589 -7.60 -26.75 -4.56
N ARG A 590 -7.23 -27.72 -5.41
CA ARG A 590 -7.27 -29.17 -5.11
C ARG A 590 -6.43 -29.60 -3.91
N LEU A 591 -5.54 -28.75 -3.42
CA LEU A 591 -4.67 -29.02 -2.26
C LEU A 591 -5.24 -28.43 -0.96
N LEU A 592 -6.34 -27.69 -1.02
CA LEU A 592 -7.02 -27.11 0.13
C LEU A 592 -8.00 -28.11 0.78
N ALA A 593 -8.28 -27.88 2.06
CA ALA A 593 -9.34 -28.62 2.74
C ALA A 593 -10.74 -28.25 2.24
N ASP A 594 -10.92 -27.06 1.65
CA ASP A 594 -12.15 -26.63 0.95
C ASP A 594 -12.58 -27.63 -0.14
N GLU A 595 -11.63 -28.22 -0.86
CA GLU A 595 -11.90 -29.21 -1.90
C GLU A 595 -11.96 -30.62 -1.35
N ASN A 596 -11.08 -30.95 -0.41
CA ASN A 596 -10.99 -32.30 0.17
C ASN A 596 -10.58 -32.23 1.64
N GLU A 597 -11.45 -32.67 2.52
CA GLU A 597 -11.23 -32.70 3.97
C GLU A 597 -9.94 -33.44 4.39
N LYS A 598 -9.47 -34.41 3.61
CA LYS A 598 -8.18 -35.07 3.83
C LYS A 598 -6.98 -34.13 3.77
N ASN A 599 -7.16 -32.95 3.20
CA ASN A 599 -6.14 -31.90 3.12
C ASN A 599 -6.15 -30.99 4.35
N ARG A 600 -7.02 -31.19 5.33
CA ARG A 600 -7.02 -30.42 6.57
C ARG A 600 -5.71 -30.60 7.32
N TYR A 601 -5.10 -29.47 7.71
CA TYR A 601 -3.88 -29.43 8.51
C TYR A 601 -4.25 -29.54 10.00
N LYS A 602 -3.63 -30.49 10.69
CA LYS A 602 -3.86 -30.71 12.12
C LYS A 602 -2.73 -30.07 12.91
N VAL A 603 -2.92 -28.82 13.31
CA VAL A 603 -1.92 -27.99 14.00
C VAL A 603 -1.29 -28.73 15.19
N GLU A 604 -2.12 -29.36 16.02
CA GLU A 604 -1.67 -30.06 17.21
C GLU A 604 -0.68 -31.20 16.94
N LYS A 605 -0.92 -31.98 15.88
CA LYS A 605 -0.05 -33.10 15.50
C LYS A 605 1.28 -32.66 14.88
N GLU A 606 1.25 -31.52 14.19
CA GLU A 606 2.41 -31.03 13.45
C GLU A 606 3.33 -30.18 14.34
N LEU A 607 2.77 -29.45 15.32
CA LEU A 607 3.56 -28.72 16.31
C LEU A 607 4.13 -29.61 17.40
N ASN A 608 3.37 -30.66 17.79
CA ASN A 608 3.82 -31.63 18.76
C ASN A 608 3.65 -33.04 18.22
N PRO A 609 4.70 -33.63 17.58
CA PRO A 609 4.63 -35.00 17.03
C PRO A 609 4.33 -36.10 18.06
N GLN A 610 4.50 -35.81 19.35
CA GLN A 610 4.18 -36.74 20.44
C GLN A 610 2.74 -36.58 20.95
N TYR A 611 1.97 -35.63 20.39
CA TYR A 611 0.59 -35.43 20.79
C TYR A 611 -0.27 -36.65 20.44
N THR A 612 -0.67 -37.40 21.45
CA THR A 612 -1.74 -38.39 21.35
C THR A 612 -3.05 -37.69 21.72
N PRO A 613 -4.04 -37.59 20.80
CA PRO A 613 -5.33 -37.02 21.15
C PRO A 613 -5.91 -37.83 22.34
N LYS A 614 -6.33 -37.16 23.42
CA LYS A 614 -7.14 -37.78 24.43
C LYS A 614 -8.36 -38.39 23.74
N SER A 615 -8.59 -39.68 23.89
CA SER A 615 -9.77 -40.34 23.34
C SER A 615 -11.01 -39.67 23.96
N GLU A 616 -12.06 -39.45 23.16
CA GLU A 616 -13.34 -38.88 23.62
C GLU A 616 -14.03 -39.78 24.71
N GLU A 617 -13.42 -40.91 25.07
CA GLU A 617 -13.93 -41.88 26.03
C GLU A 617 -13.58 -41.59 27.49
N GLU A 618 -12.82 -40.55 27.84
CA GLU A 618 -12.49 -40.19 29.23
C GLU A 618 -13.23 -38.94 29.74
N VAL A 619 -14.46 -38.72 29.34
CA VAL A 619 -15.36 -37.84 30.08
C VAL A 619 -16.09 -38.68 31.12
N GLU A 620 -15.51 -38.82 32.30
CA GLU A 620 -16.21 -39.33 33.49
C GLU A 620 -17.37 -38.37 33.78
N VAL A 621 -18.59 -38.80 33.44
CA VAL A 621 -19.82 -38.09 33.80
C VAL A 621 -20.03 -38.31 35.30
N ILE A 622 -19.58 -37.39 36.14
CA ILE A 622 -19.92 -37.38 37.56
C ILE A 622 -21.40 -36.99 37.68
N HIS A 623 -22.26 -37.99 37.86
CA HIS A 623 -23.62 -37.76 38.28
C HIS A 623 -23.63 -37.28 39.75
N VAL A 624 -23.83 -35.98 39.94
CA VAL A 624 -24.13 -35.41 41.25
C VAL A 624 -25.62 -35.66 41.50
N GLU A 625 -25.94 -36.69 42.31
CA GLU A 625 -27.27 -36.81 42.87
C GLU A 625 -27.48 -35.66 43.86
N LEU A 626 -28.34 -34.73 43.50
CA LEU A 626 -28.89 -33.76 44.45
C LEU A 626 -29.87 -34.51 45.36
N SER A 627 -29.45 -34.81 46.57
CA SER A 627 -30.36 -35.23 47.64
C SER A 627 -31.27 -34.07 48.02
N GLU A 628 -32.58 -34.30 48.05
CA GLU A 628 -33.66 -33.42 48.48
C GLU A 628 -33.45 -32.84 49.89
#